data_804105e5c3e26ab4618a85a46f10d76e
#
_entry.id   804105e5c3e26ab4618a85a46f10d76e
#
_cell.length_a   1.000
_cell.length_b   1.000
_cell.length_c   1.000
_cell.angle_alpha   90.00
_cell.angle_beta   90.00
_cell.angle_gamma   90.00
#
_symmetry.space_group_name_H-M   'P 1'
#
loop_
_entity.id
_entity.type
_entity.pdbx_description
1 polymer ?
#
loop_
_entity_poly.entity_id
_entity_poly.type
_entity_poly.pdbx_seq_one_letter_code
_entity_poly.pdbx_strand_id
1 'polypeptide(L)'
;MPNQKNVEQVAEITQRLEEAEVAVLTSYEGLTVAQMGELRDVLREASIQYKVYKNRLIQVSANNLDIEGLEAYLHGTTAVATSDDPASLTKALIDFSENNEDLKIKGGILGGQVIDQSATEKLVDMPSKDQLRGQVAASLNAPINAIAQVLAAPMRDLAGVVNSLNDQPRKLASLLQAVADQKSGT
;
A
#
# COMPACT_ATOMS: atom_id res chain seq x y z
N MET A 1 -22.10 35.93 -13.58
CA MET A 1 -20.66 36.07 -13.42
C MET A 1 -20.19 35.02 -12.40
N PRO A 2 -19.15 34.25 -12.63
CA PRO A 2 -18.63 33.32 -11.61
C PRO A 2 -18.15 34.15 -10.41
N ASN A 3 -18.56 33.72 -9.21
CA ASN A 3 -18.18 34.39 -7.98
C ASN A 3 -16.68 34.18 -7.78
N GLN A 4 -15.89 35.25 -7.53
CA GLN A 4 -14.44 35.17 -7.34
C GLN A 4 -14.01 34.06 -6.37
N LYS A 5 -14.76 33.90 -5.26
CA LYS A 5 -14.56 32.81 -4.30
C LYS A 5 -14.70 31.40 -4.91
N ASN A 6 -15.60 31.20 -5.88
CA ASN A 6 -15.73 29.90 -6.52
C ASN A 6 -14.57 29.62 -7.49
N VAL A 7 -14.04 30.64 -8.15
CA VAL A 7 -12.87 30.52 -9.03
C VAL A 7 -11.63 30.15 -8.23
N GLU A 8 -11.42 30.81 -7.08
CA GLU A 8 -10.34 30.51 -6.16
C GLU A 8 -10.44 29.08 -5.60
N GLN A 9 -11.67 28.64 -5.24
CA GLN A 9 -11.90 27.27 -4.77
C GLN A 9 -11.67 26.23 -5.87
N VAL A 10 -12.06 26.49 -7.11
CA VAL A 10 -11.77 25.59 -8.24
C VAL A 10 -10.27 25.47 -8.44
N ALA A 11 -9.53 26.59 -8.43
CA ALA A 11 -8.08 26.56 -8.55
C ALA A 11 -7.42 25.77 -7.41
N GLU A 12 -7.89 25.97 -6.15
CA GLU A 12 -7.42 25.22 -4.99
C GLU A 12 -7.69 23.70 -5.14
N ILE A 13 -8.89 23.31 -5.59
CA ILE A 13 -9.26 21.91 -5.78
C ILE A 13 -8.40 21.28 -6.88
N THR A 14 -8.25 21.99 -8.01
CA THR A 14 -7.44 21.52 -9.16
C THR A 14 -6.00 21.28 -8.71
N GLN A 15 -5.37 22.27 -8.07
CA GLN A 15 -4.01 22.13 -7.57
C GLN A 15 -3.86 20.95 -6.61
N ARG A 16 -4.80 20.77 -5.68
CA ARG A 16 -4.76 19.63 -4.72
C ARG A 16 -4.93 18.27 -5.38
N LEU A 17 -5.78 18.19 -6.41
CA LEU A 17 -5.97 16.95 -7.17
C LEU A 17 -4.78 16.63 -8.06
N GLU A 18 -4.03 17.64 -8.53
CA GLU A 18 -2.78 17.46 -9.28
C GLU A 18 -1.62 17.03 -8.39
N GLU A 19 -1.49 17.64 -7.21
CA GLU A 19 -0.40 17.34 -6.27
C GLU A 19 -0.58 15.99 -5.59
N ALA A 20 -1.82 15.57 -5.30
CA ALA A 20 -2.12 14.33 -4.59
C ALA A 20 -2.09 13.11 -5.52
N GLU A 21 -1.43 12.02 -5.11
CA GLU A 21 -1.47 10.74 -5.84
C GLU A 21 -2.83 10.06 -5.75
N VAL A 22 -3.54 10.28 -4.63
CA VAL A 22 -4.87 9.72 -4.38
C VAL A 22 -5.82 10.75 -3.78
N ALA A 23 -7.06 10.74 -4.26
CA ALA A 23 -8.16 11.48 -3.68
C ALA A 23 -9.36 10.54 -3.49
N VAL A 24 -9.88 10.44 -2.27
CA VAL A 24 -11.04 9.60 -1.95
C VAL A 24 -12.24 10.48 -1.65
N LEU A 25 -13.36 10.16 -2.31
CA LEU A 25 -14.65 10.81 -2.11
C LEU A 25 -15.45 10.07 -1.04
N THR A 26 -15.87 10.80 -0.01
CA THR A 26 -16.68 10.24 1.07
C THR A 26 -17.99 11.00 1.24
N SER A 27 -19.02 10.30 1.69
CA SER A 27 -20.23 10.91 2.23
C SER A 27 -20.09 11.01 3.75
N TYR A 28 -20.45 12.18 4.28
CA TYR A 28 -20.46 12.45 5.73
C TYR A 28 -21.88 12.67 6.25
N GLU A 29 -22.87 12.17 5.53
CA GLU A 29 -24.28 12.32 5.88
C GLU A 29 -24.60 11.45 7.10
N GLY A 30 -25.05 12.08 8.18
CA GLY A 30 -25.32 11.42 9.46
C GLY A 30 -24.25 11.68 10.55
N LEU A 31 -23.04 12.05 10.19
CA LEU A 31 -21.98 12.33 11.14
C LEU A 31 -22.28 13.56 12.00
N THR A 32 -22.09 13.43 13.30
CA THR A 32 -22.15 14.54 14.25
C THR A 32 -20.92 15.45 14.12
N VAL A 33 -21.03 16.68 14.66
CA VAL A 33 -19.90 17.63 14.65
C VAL A 33 -18.68 17.07 15.43
N ALA A 34 -18.92 16.32 16.51
CA ALA A 34 -17.85 15.71 17.28
C ALA A 34 -17.12 14.63 16.46
N GLN A 35 -17.83 13.71 15.84
CA GLN A 35 -17.27 12.66 14.99
C GLN A 35 -16.51 13.26 13.77
N MET A 36 -17.03 14.33 13.19
CA MET A 36 -16.31 15.04 12.12
C MET A 36 -15.02 15.69 12.61
N GLY A 37 -14.98 16.13 13.87
CA GLY A 37 -13.78 16.63 14.53
C GLY A 37 -12.74 15.52 14.70
N GLU A 38 -13.15 14.39 15.29
CA GLU A 38 -12.32 13.21 15.48
C GLU A 38 -11.75 12.68 14.16
N LEU A 39 -12.58 12.58 13.12
CA LEU A 39 -12.15 12.18 11.78
C LEU A 39 -11.03 13.09 11.25
N ARG A 40 -11.20 14.41 11.40
CA ARG A 40 -10.17 15.35 10.94
C ARG A 40 -8.88 15.25 11.71
N ASP A 41 -8.94 14.97 13.01
CA ASP A 41 -7.76 14.83 13.85
C ASP A 41 -7.00 13.55 13.48
N VAL A 42 -7.69 12.41 13.33
CA VAL A 42 -7.10 11.14 12.86
C VAL A 42 -6.46 11.29 11.49
N LEU A 43 -7.16 11.92 10.54
CA LEU A 43 -6.64 12.12 9.19
C LEU A 43 -5.44 13.09 9.17
N ARG A 44 -5.43 14.10 10.04
CA ARG A 44 -4.31 15.04 10.17
C ARG A 44 -3.06 14.37 10.72
N GLU A 45 -3.19 13.46 11.69
CA GLU A 45 -2.06 12.65 12.20
C GLU A 45 -1.42 11.81 11.09
N ALA A 46 -2.22 11.30 10.17
CA ALA A 46 -1.76 10.57 9.00
C ALA A 46 -1.31 11.47 7.82
N SER A 47 -1.20 12.79 8.02
CA SER A 47 -0.86 13.78 6.97
C SER A 47 -1.85 13.82 5.81
N ILE A 48 -3.10 13.43 6.05
CA ILE A 48 -4.18 13.43 5.07
C ILE A 48 -4.97 14.74 5.17
N GLN A 49 -5.20 15.37 4.04
CA GLN A 49 -6.03 16.58 3.99
C GLN A 49 -7.49 16.19 3.73
N TYR A 50 -8.39 16.60 4.63
CA TYR A 50 -9.81 16.34 4.53
C TYR A 50 -10.61 17.64 4.45
N LYS A 51 -11.30 17.87 3.33
CA LYS A 51 -12.06 19.10 3.11
C LYS A 51 -13.37 18.84 2.41
N VAL A 52 -14.40 19.57 2.83
CA VAL A 52 -15.73 19.53 2.21
C VAL A 52 -15.79 20.57 1.11
N TYR A 53 -16.19 20.14 -0.08
CA TYR A 53 -16.36 20.99 -1.24
C TYR A 53 -17.76 20.84 -1.85
N LYS A 54 -18.18 21.81 -2.62
CA LYS A 54 -19.42 21.73 -3.39
C LYS A 54 -19.20 20.80 -4.59
N ASN A 55 -20.09 19.83 -4.81
CA ASN A 55 -20.00 18.84 -5.91
C ASN A 55 -19.76 19.50 -7.28
N ARG A 56 -20.45 20.62 -7.55
CA ARG A 56 -20.26 21.35 -8.81
C ARG A 56 -18.85 21.90 -9.00
N LEU A 57 -18.16 22.29 -7.93
CA LEU A 57 -16.80 22.80 -8.04
C LEU A 57 -15.82 21.65 -8.26
N ILE A 58 -16.04 20.51 -7.59
CA ILE A 58 -15.25 19.28 -7.82
C ILE A 58 -15.40 18.83 -9.27
N GLN A 59 -16.63 18.85 -9.81
CA GLN A 59 -16.90 18.50 -11.21
C GLN A 59 -16.17 19.41 -12.20
N VAL A 60 -16.18 20.71 -11.98
CA VAL A 60 -15.46 21.68 -12.83
C VAL A 60 -13.94 21.42 -12.76
N SER A 61 -13.42 21.16 -11.56
CA SER A 61 -11.99 20.86 -11.38
C SER A 61 -11.60 19.53 -12.05
N ALA A 62 -12.44 18.49 -11.95
CA ALA A 62 -12.23 17.21 -12.62
C ALA A 62 -12.21 17.34 -14.14
N ASN A 63 -13.14 18.14 -14.70
CA ASN A 63 -13.16 18.42 -16.13
C ASN A 63 -11.92 19.18 -16.60
N ASN A 64 -11.36 20.07 -15.77
CA ASN A 64 -10.11 20.77 -16.09
C ASN A 64 -8.90 19.83 -16.13
N LEU A 65 -8.96 18.69 -15.44
CA LEU A 65 -7.93 17.66 -15.36
C LEU A 65 -8.19 16.46 -16.28
N ASP A 66 -9.20 16.56 -17.18
CA ASP A 66 -9.62 15.48 -18.07
C ASP A 66 -9.98 14.16 -17.34
N ILE A 67 -10.48 14.26 -16.08
CA ILE A 67 -10.91 13.12 -15.28
C ILE A 67 -12.39 12.85 -15.58
N GLU A 68 -12.66 11.84 -16.40
CA GLU A 68 -14.00 11.43 -16.77
C GLU A 68 -14.61 10.42 -15.79
N GLY A 69 -15.95 10.44 -15.63
CA GLY A 69 -16.67 9.43 -14.83
C GLY A 69 -16.84 9.78 -13.35
N LEU A 70 -16.26 10.89 -12.86
CA LEU A 70 -16.41 11.31 -11.47
C LEU A 70 -17.85 11.75 -11.14
N GLU A 71 -18.63 12.15 -12.13
CA GLU A 71 -20.00 12.65 -11.97
C GLU A 71 -20.93 11.65 -11.29
N ALA A 72 -20.73 10.35 -11.54
CA ALA A 72 -21.51 9.27 -10.95
C ALA A 72 -21.40 9.21 -9.42
N TYR A 73 -20.31 9.72 -8.85
CA TYR A 73 -20.01 9.68 -7.42
C TYR A 73 -20.30 11.02 -6.70
N LEU A 74 -20.59 12.11 -7.44
CA LEU A 74 -20.83 13.44 -6.90
C LEU A 74 -22.31 13.68 -6.53
N HIS A 75 -22.96 12.71 -5.88
CA HIS A 75 -24.33 12.84 -5.39
C HIS A 75 -24.37 13.09 -3.88
N GLY A 76 -25.32 13.91 -3.40
CA GLY A 76 -25.51 14.23 -1.98
C GLY A 76 -24.31 14.99 -1.38
N THR A 77 -24.05 14.75 -0.10
CA THR A 77 -22.93 15.36 0.61
C THR A 77 -21.61 14.72 0.19
N THR A 78 -20.60 15.53 -0.09
CA THR A 78 -19.28 15.01 -0.54
C THR A 78 -18.16 15.77 0.14
N ALA A 79 -17.26 15.00 0.73
CA ALA A 79 -15.95 15.47 1.20
C ALA A 79 -14.86 14.76 0.44
N VAL A 80 -13.73 15.43 0.27
CA VAL A 80 -12.56 14.93 -0.44
C VAL A 80 -11.42 14.77 0.56
N ALA A 81 -10.88 13.57 0.65
CA ALA A 81 -9.64 13.26 1.36
C ALA A 81 -8.52 13.10 0.33
N THR A 82 -7.44 13.85 0.48
CA THR A 82 -6.29 13.82 -0.44
C THR A 82 -5.01 13.42 0.30
N SER A 83 -4.19 12.58 -0.31
CA SER A 83 -2.91 12.12 0.24
C SER A 83 -1.95 11.68 -0.87
N ASP A 84 -0.67 11.57 -0.51
CA ASP A 84 0.38 10.99 -1.35
C ASP A 84 0.54 9.48 -1.12
N ASP A 85 -0.08 8.92 -0.06
CA ASP A 85 -0.05 7.49 0.25
C ASP A 85 -1.47 6.90 0.21
N PRO A 86 -1.79 6.12 -0.86
CA PRO A 86 -3.09 5.50 -1.01
C PRO A 86 -3.46 4.54 0.11
N ALA A 87 -2.49 3.76 0.60
CA ALA A 87 -2.73 2.72 1.61
C ALA A 87 -3.10 3.35 2.97
N SER A 88 -2.31 4.34 3.42
CA SER A 88 -2.56 5.04 4.69
C SER A 88 -3.87 5.79 4.68
N LEU A 89 -4.21 6.46 3.56
CA LEU A 89 -5.47 7.18 3.43
C LEU A 89 -6.67 6.26 3.51
N THR A 90 -6.65 5.18 2.72
CA THR A 90 -7.79 4.26 2.65
C THR A 90 -7.96 3.50 3.97
N LYS A 91 -6.85 3.08 4.60
CA LYS A 91 -6.88 2.43 5.90
C LYS A 91 -7.50 3.33 6.97
N ALA A 92 -7.06 4.57 7.10
CA ALA A 92 -7.60 5.52 8.07
C ALA A 92 -9.11 5.77 7.87
N LEU A 93 -9.58 5.84 6.60
CA LEU A 93 -10.99 6.01 6.30
C LEU A 93 -11.82 4.76 6.60
N ILE A 94 -11.29 3.56 6.34
CA ILE A 94 -11.99 2.30 6.64
C ILE A 94 -12.04 2.05 8.14
N ASP A 95 -10.92 2.18 8.86
CA ASP A 95 -10.87 2.04 10.32
C ASP A 95 -11.88 2.99 11.00
N PHE A 96 -12.04 4.20 10.46
CA PHE A 96 -13.06 5.13 10.96
C PHE A 96 -14.48 4.73 10.55
N SER A 97 -14.68 4.22 9.34
CA SER A 97 -16.00 3.80 8.85
C SER A 97 -16.53 2.57 9.58
N GLU A 98 -15.66 1.66 10.06
CA GLU A 98 -16.05 0.51 10.89
C GLU A 98 -16.61 0.95 12.25
N ASN A 99 -16.10 2.06 12.79
CA ASN A 99 -16.60 2.64 14.04
C ASN A 99 -17.80 3.58 13.84
N ASN A 100 -18.03 4.07 12.61
CA ASN A 100 -19.06 5.04 12.27
C ASN A 100 -19.71 4.69 10.94
N GLU A 101 -20.83 3.98 10.96
CA GLU A 101 -21.58 3.52 9.77
C GLU A 101 -22.08 4.66 8.86
N ASP A 102 -22.10 5.88 9.37
CA ASP A 102 -22.52 7.09 8.66
C ASP A 102 -21.46 7.59 7.64
N LEU A 103 -20.18 7.20 7.80
CA LEU A 103 -19.14 7.53 6.83
C LEU A 103 -19.14 6.47 5.71
N LYS A 104 -19.50 6.89 4.51
CA LYS A 104 -19.50 6.00 3.33
C LYS A 104 -18.49 6.45 2.31
N ILE A 105 -17.64 5.54 1.88
CA ILE A 105 -16.73 5.75 0.77
C ILE A 105 -17.55 5.60 -0.52
N LYS A 106 -17.49 6.60 -1.40
CA LYS A 106 -18.21 6.59 -2.68
C LYS A 106 -17.33 6.08 -3.81
N GLY A 107 -16.06 6.41 -3.77
CA GLY A 107 -15.07 6.09 -4.78
C GLY A 107 -13.87 7.01 -4.62
N GLY A 108 -12.96 6.98 -5.57
CA GLY A 108 -11.75 7.80 -5.50
C GLY A 108 -11.16 8.07 -6.88
N ILE A 109 -10.07 8.81 -6.85
CA ILE A 109 -9.20 9.09 -7.99
C ILE A 109 -7.82 8.60 -7.61
N LEU A 110 -7.21 7.78 -8.43
CA LEU A 110 -5.84 7.28 -8.26
C LEU A 110 -5.06 7.56 -9.54
N GLY A 111 -4.02 8.39 -9.45
CA GLY A 111 -3.20 8.74 -10.61
C GLY A 111 -4.00 9.28 -11.80
N GLY A 112 -5.07 10.07 -11.56
CA GLY A 112 -5.94 10.64 -12.59
C GLY A 112 -7.03 9.70 -13.11
N GLN A 113 -7.13 8.46 -12.62
CA GLN A 113 -8.20 7.52 -12.98
C GLN A 113 -9.23 7.42 -11.87
N VAL A 114 -10.51 7.43 -12.25
CA VAL A 114 -11.62 7.23 -11.31
C VAL A 114 -11.72 5.75 -10.96
N ILE A 115 -11.77 5.46 -9.67
CA ILE A 115 -11.96 4.13 -9.11
C ILE A 115 -13.27 4.06 -8.33
N ASP A 116 -13.92 2.91 -8.40
CA ASP A 116 -15.16 2.65 -7.66
C ASP A 116 -14.89 2.35 -6.17
N GLN A 117 -15.95 2.20 -5.40
CA GLN A 117 -15.86 1.88 -3.98
C GLN A 117 -15.07 0.58 -3.74
N SER A 118 -15.36 -0.48 -4.50
CA SER A 118 -14.72 -1.80 -4.32
C SER A 118 -13.22 -1.77 -4.65
N ALA A 119 -12.82 -0.95 -5.61
CA ALA A 119 -11.40 -0.75 -5.93
C ALA A 119 -10.72 0.12 -4.87
N THR A 120 -11.43 1.13 -4.32
CA THR A 120 -10.91 1.97 -3.24
C THR A 120 -10.66 1.13 -1.98
N GLU A 121 -11.55 0.23 -1.61
CA GLU A 121 -11.40 -0.67 -0.45
C GLU A 121 -10.16 -1.59 -0.61
N LYS A 122 -9.87 -2.07 -1.82
CA LYS A 122 -8.69 -2.89 -2.09
C LYS A 122 -7.35 -2.15 -1.97
N LEU A 123 -7.36 -0.82 -1.95
CA LEU A 123 -6.15 -0.02 -1.72
C LEU A 123 -5.58 -0.22 -0.30
N VAL A 124 -6.40 -0.70 0.66
CA VAL A 124 -5.93 -1.04 2.01
C VAL A 124 -4.87 -2.14 1.99
N ASP A 125 -5.04 -3.13 1.09
CA ASP A 125 -4.11 -4.25 0.94
C ASP A 125 -2.85 -3.87 0.16
N MET A 126 -2.77 -2.65 -0.38
CA MET A 126 -1.58 -2.19 -1.08
C MET A 126 -0.43 -1.93 -0.10
N PRO A 127 0.77 -2.43 -0.40
CA PRO A 127 1.98 -2.05 0.33
C PRO A 127 2.22 -0.54 0.21
N SER A 128 2.84 0.05 1.24
CA SER A 128 3.22 1.47 1.18
C SER A 128 4.14 1.78 0.00
N LYS A 129 4.20 3.03 -0.41
CA LYS A 129 5.02 3.49 -1.54
C LYS A 129 6.50 3.05 -1.42
N ASP A 130 7.05 3.08 -0.21
CA ASP A 130 8.42 2.65 0.03
C ASP A 130 8.58 1.12 -0.06
N GLN A 131 7.58 0.37 0.38
CA GLN A 131 7.56 -1.10 0.21
C GLN A 131 7.45 -1.49 -1.27
N LEU A 132 6.60 -0.79 -2.06
CA LEU A 132 6.50 -1.00 -3.51
C LEU A 132 7.82 -0.70 -4.22
N ARG A 133 8.49 0.40 -3.87
CA ARG A 133 9.83 0.73 -4.37
C ARG A 133 10.86 -0.34 -4.01
N GLY A 134 10.80 -0.85 -2.77
CA GLY A 134 11.64 -1.95 -2.32
C GLY A 134 11.40 -3.23 -3.11
N GLN A 135 10.14 -3.58 -3.39
CA GLN A 135 9.79 -4.75 -4.21
C GLN A 135 10.29 -4.62 -5.65
N VAL A 136 10.15 -3.44 -6.26
CA VAL A 136 10.69 -3.17 -7.60
C VAL A 136 12.22 -3.32 -7.59
N ALA A 137 12.91 -2.73 -6.63
CA ALA A 137 14.36 -2.88 -6.50
C ALA A 137 14.78 -4.34 -6.28
N ALA A 138 14.05 -5.09 -5.46
CA ALA A 138 14.29 -6.51 -5.24
C ALA A 138 14.07 -7.33 -6.51
N SER A 139 13.00 -7.06 -7.27
CA SER A 139 12.70 -7.75 -8.53
C SER A 139 13.76 -7.48 -9.62
N LEU A 140 14.32 -6.29 -9.66
CA LEU A 140 15.42 -5.94 -10.57
C LEU A 140 16.74 -6.63 -10.18
N ASN A 141 16.96 -6.87 -8.90
CA ASN A 141 18.14 -7.58 -8.40
C ASN A 141 17.99 -9.12 -8.43
N ALA A 142 16.76 -9.63 -8.51
CA ALA A 142 16.49 -11.07 -8.52
C ALA A 142 17.24 -11.84 -9.62
N PRO A 143 17.27 -11.41 -10.91
CA PRO A 143 18.03 -12.09 -11.94
C PRO A 143 19.54 -12.14 -11.66
N ILE A 144 20.09 -11.07 -11.10
CA ILE A 144 21.53 -10.98 -10.77
C ILE A 144 21.86 -11.99 -9.66
N ASN A 145 21.02 -12.05 -8.62
CA ASN A 145 21.17 -13.01 -7.54
C ASN A 145 20.99 -14.46 -8.02
N ALA A 146 20.07 -14.71 -8.95
CA ALA A 146 19.89 -16.02 -9.54
C ALA A 146 21.12 -16.48 -10.30
N ILE A 147 21.72 -15.62 -11.12
CA ILE A 147 22.99 -15.92 -11.83
C ILE A 147 24.12 -16.20 -10.83
N ALA A 148 24.27 -15.36 -9.81
CA ALA A 148 25.28 -15.55 -8.77
C ALA A 148 25.11 -16.89 -8.03
N GLN A 149 23.87 -17.30 -7.75
CA GLN A 149 23.57 -18.59 -7.13
C GLN A 149 23.90 -19.77 -8.04
N VAL A 150 23.57 -19.69 -9.33
CA VAL A 150 23.89 -20.73 -10.32
C VAL A 150 25.41 -20.89 -10.46
N LEU A 151 26.15 -19.81 -10.45
CA LEU A 151 27.62 -19.84 -10.49
C LEU A 151 28.23 -20.37 -9.18
N ALA A 152 27.61 -20.12 -8.04
CA ALA A 152 28.07 -20.59 -6.74
C ALA A 152 27.64 -22.05 -6.44
N ALA A 153 26.63 -22.59 -7.11
CA ALA A 153 26.13 -23.94 -6.87
C ALA A 153 27.19 -25.02 -7.06
N PRO A 154 27.97 -25.07 -8.18
CA PRO A 154 28.99 -26.09 -8.36
C PRO A 154 30.07 -26.06 -7.27
N MET A 155 30.45 -24.88 -6.79
CA MET A 155 31.42 -24.72 -5.71
C MET A 155 30.91 -25.29 -4.38
N ARG A 156 29.61 -25.10 -4.09
CA ARG A 156 28.96 -25.68 -2.89
C ARG A 156 28.87 -27.21 -2.99
N ASP A 157 28.51 -27.71 -4.16
CA ASP A 157 28.40 -29.15 -4.40
C ASP A 157 29.75 -29.84 -4.29
N LEU A 158 30.81 -29.25 -4.85
CA LEU A 158 32.18 -29.74 -4.68
C LEU A 158 32.61 -29.72 -3.21
N ALA A 159 32.34 -28.64 -2.48
CA ALA A 159 32.62 -28.56 -1.05
C ALA A 159 31.86 -29.64 -0.25
N GLY A 160 30.60 -29.90 -0.62
CA GLY A 160 29.79 -30.98 -0.04
C GLY A 160 30.40 -32.36 -0.29
N VAL A 161 30.83 -32.65 -1.52
CA VAL A 161 31.52 -33.92 -1.87
C VAL A 161 32.83 -34.08 -1.10
N VAL A 162 33.65 -33.02 -1.03
CA VAL A 162 34.91 -33.08 -0.26
C VAL A 162 34.66 -33.33 1.22
N ASN A 163 33.66 -32.65 1.80
CA ASN A 163 33.30 -32.89 3.20
C ASN A 163 32.79 -34.33 3.43
N SER A 164 31.96 -34.86 2.51
CA SER A 164 31.46 -36.23 2.62
C SER A 164 32.59 -37.29 2.52
N LEU A 165 33.59 -37.04 1.68
CA LEU A 165 34.79 -37.89 1.60
C LEU A 165 35.63 -37.82 2.87
N ASN A 166 35.74 -36.69 3.51
CA ASN A 166 36.48 -36.49 4.75
C ASN A 166 35.76 -37.09 5.98
N ASP A 167 34.43 -37.24 5.91
CA ASP A 167 33.64 -37.87 6.99
C ASP A 167 33.64 -39.39 6.95
N GLN A 168 33.90 -39.99 5.79
CA GLN A 168 33.96 -41.47 5.66
C GLN A 168 35.04 -42.12 6.54
N PRO A 169 36.30 -41.62 6.59
CA PRO A 169 37.33 -42.20 7.50
C PRO A 169 36.95 -42.06 8.98
N ARG A 170 36.29 -40.95 9.35
CA ARG A 170 35.80 -40.71 10.73
C ARG A 170 34.73 -41.71 11.13
N LYS A 171 33.78 -42.00 10.23
CA LYS A 171 32.72 -43.03 10.44
C LYS A 171 33.31 -44.42 10.56
N LEU A 172 34.33 -44.76 9.74
CA LEU A 172 35.03 -46.02 9.83
C LEU A 172 35.81 -46.13 11.17
N ALA A 173 36.49 -45.08 11.59
CA ALA A 173 37.19 -45.05 12.88
C ALA A 173 36.24 -45.24 14.07
N SER A 174 35.08 -44.58 14.03
CA SER A 174 34.06 -44.72 15.09
C SER A 174 33.44 -46.14 15.13
N LEU A 175 33.23 -46.76 13.95
CA LEU A 175 32.73 -48.12 13.88
C LEU A 175 33.77 -49.13 14.37
N LEU A 176 35.05 -48.96 14.01
CA LEU A 176 36.13 -49.78 14.52
C LEU A 176 36.28 -49.66 16.04
N GLN A 177 36.13 -48.46 16.57
CA GLN A 177 36.18 -48.20 17.99
C GLN A 177 35.00 -48.86 18.73
N ALA A 178 33.79 -48.77 18.19
CA ALA A 178 32.60 -49.44 18.73
C ALA A 178 32.73 -51.00 18.72
N VAL A 179 33.34 -51.57 17.68
CA VAL A 179 33.63 -53.03 17.60
C VAL A 179 34.74 -53.44 18.58
N ALA A 180 35.73 -52.58 18.77
CA ALA A 180 36.82 -52.85 19.77
C ALA A 180 36.24 -52.80 21.20
N ASP A 181 35.36 -51.84 21.49
CA ASP A 181 34.71 -51.73 22.81
C ASP A 181 33.79 -52.93 23.10
N GLN A 182 33.09 -53.44 22.09
CA GLN A 182 32.29 -54.66 22.22
C GLN A 182 33.10 -55.93 22.47
N LYS A 183 34.30 -55.98 21.95
CA LYS A 183 35.22 -57.14 22.14
C LYS A 183 35.97 -57.12 23.45
N SER A 184 36.15 -55.95 24.07
CA SER A 184 36.77 -55.78 25.35
C SER A 184 35.85 -55.92 26.56
N GLY A 185 34.52 -55.98 26.31
CA GLY A 185 33.50 -56.14 27.35
C GLY A 185 32.95 -57.54 27.53
N THR A 186 33.56 -58.54 26.92
CA THR A 186 33.36 -59.99 27.16
C THR A 186 34.60 -60.61 27.76
#